data_b13c7640745f19ed37d62418fb82b701
#
_entry.id   b13c7640745f19ed37d62418fb82b701
#
_cell.length_a   1.000
_cell.length_b   1.000
_cell.length_c   1.000
_cell.angle_alpha   90.00
_cell.angle_beta   90.00
_cell.angle_gamma   90.00
#
_symmetry.space_group_name_H-M   'P 1'
#
loop_
_entity.id
_entity.type
_entity.pdbx_description
1 polymer ?
#
loop_
_entity_poly.entity_id
_entity_poly.type
_entity_poly.pdbx_seq_one_letter_code
_entity_poly.pdbx_strand_id
1 'polypeptide(L)'
;MDKAEIIRTVNRVLAREFELDEAALTPTARFGEDLGLDSLDAVDMVVVLEQAFKVRLRGAYAADKIRTLGDLYGFIEDLTQNSKLKTQN
;
A
#
# COMPACT_ATOMS: atom_id res chain seq x y z
N MET A 1 2.36 13.87 -4.10
CA MET A 1 2.75 13.25 -2.80
C MET A 1 4.11 12.60 -2.97
N ASP A 2 5.06 12.94 -2.14
CA ASP A 2 6.38 12.35 -2.28
C ASP A 2 6.43 10.97 -1.60
N LYS A 3 7.54 10.26 -1.82
CA LYS A 3 7.66 8.90 -1.32
C LYS A 3 7.62 8.81 0.20
N ALA A 4 8.22 9.78 0.88
CA ALA A 4 8.20 9.78 2.34
C ALA A 4 6.78 9.90 2.88
N GLU A 5 5.95 10.72 2.25
CA GLU A 5 4.55 10.83 2.64
C GLU A 5 3.78 9.54 2.37
N ILE A 6 4.07 8.91 1.24
CA ILE A 6 3.44 7.63 0.90
C ILE A 6 3.76 6.60 1.98
N ILE A 7 5.03 6.49 2.34
CA ILE A 7 5.46 5.52 3.34
C ILE A 7 4.78 5.79 4.69
N ARG A 8 4.76 7.04 5.13
CA ARG A 8 4.13 7.39 6.40
C ARG A 8 2.64 7.09 6.39
N THR A 9 1.97 7.42 5.30
CA THR A 9 0.53 7.21 5.20
C THR A 9 0.20 5.73 5.17
N VAL A 10 0.92 4.95 4.38
CA VAL A 10 0.71 3.50 4.31
C VAL A 10 0.93 2.88 5.68
N ASN A 11 2.04 3.20 6.33
CA ASN A 11 2.37 2.59 7.61
C ASN A 11 1.34 2.93 8.67
N ARG A 12 0.90 4.19 8.72
CA ARG A 12 -0.10 4.62 9.69
C ARG A 12 -1.42 3.92 9.47
N VAL A 13 -1.85 3.82 8.21
CA VAL A 13 -3.11 3.17 7.88
C VAL A 13 -3.06 1.68 8.25
N LEU A 14 -1.98 1.00 7.86
CA LEU A 14 -1.86 -0.42 8.16
C LEU A 14 -1.75 -0.69 9.66
N ALA A 15 -1.00 0.13 10.38
CA ALA A 15 -0.86 -0.05 11.81
C ALA A 15 -2.21 0.09 12.51
N ARG A 16 -3.01 1.05 12.07
CA ARG A 16 -4.33 1.30 12.66
C ARG A 16 -5.34 0.22 12.29
N GLU A 17 -5.42 -0.11 11.01
CA GLU A 17 -6.47 -1.00 10.52
C GLU A 17 -6.23 -2.46 10.92
N PHE A 18 -4.98 -2.87 11.00
CA PHE A 18 -4.63 -4.27 11.28
C PHE A 18 -3.91 -4.42 12.61
N GLU A 19 -3.88 -3.36 13.42
CA GLU A 19 -3.28 -3.38 14.75
C GLU A 19 -1.83 -3.88 14.71
N LEU A 20 -1.07 -3.34 13.78
CA LEU A 20 0.33 -3.72 13.62
C LEU A 20 1.24 -2.70 14.30
N ASP A 21 2.38 -3.19 14.77
CA ASP A 21 3.41 -2.33 15.34
C ASP A 21 4.14 -1.62 14.19
N GLU A 22 4.18 -0.29 14.21
CA GLU A 22 4.85 0.43 13.14
C GLU A 22 6.34 0.07 13.03
N ALA A 23 6.95 -0.37 14.12
CA ALA A 23 8.33 -0.80 14.08
C ALA A 23 8.54 -2.01 13.18
N ALA A 24 7.50 -2.81 12.97
CA ALA A 24 7.57 -3.99 12.10
C ALA A 24 7.34 -3.64 10.63
N LEU A 25 6.91 -2.41 10.34
CA LEU A 25 6.55 -2.01 8.99
C LEU A 25 7.77 -1.44 8.26
N THR A 26 8.67 -2.34 7.89
CA THR A 26 9.88 -1.99 7.14
C THR A 26 9.70 -2.32 5.66
N PRO A 27 10.50 -1.72 4.78
CA PRO A 27 10.35 -2.00 3.34
C PRO A 27 10.50 -3.47 2.96
N THR A 28 11.26 -4.24 3.73
CA THR A 28 11.47 -5.65 3.45
C THR A 28 10.44 -6.55 4.10
N ALA A 29 9.52 -6.00 4.91
CA ALA A 29 8.51 -6.80 5.59
C ALA A 29 7.57 -7.44 4.58
N ARG A 30 7.38 -8.74 4.71
CA ARG A 30 6.50 -9.51 3.83
C ARG A 30 5.13 -9.58 4.48
N PHE A 31 4.09 -9.40 3.69
CA PHE A 31 2.73 -9.31 4.23
C PHE A 31 2.30 -10.58 4.97
N GLY A 32 2.53 -11.73 4.37
CA GLY A 32 2.11 -12.96 5.00
C GLY A 32 3.04 -13.44 6.09
N GLU A 33 4.34 -13.48 5.79
CA GLU A 33 5.31 -14.11 6.68
C GLU A 33 5.72 -13.22 7.85
N ASP A 34 5.85 -11.93 7.62
CA ASP A 34 6.33 -11.01 8.66
C ASP A 34 5.20 -10.27 9.35
N LEU A 35 4.13 -9.98 8.65
CA LEU A 35 3.03 -9.21 9.21
C LEU A 35 1.80 -10.05 9.54
N GLY A 36 1.77 -11.30 9.10
CA GLY A 36 0.67 -12.21 9.39
C GLY A 36 -0.64 -11.86 8.70
N LEU A 37 -0.58 -11.19 7.55
CA LEU A 37 -1.77 -10.81 6.80
C LEU A 37 -2.07 -11.87 5.74
N ASP A 38 -3.32 -12.30 5.68
CA ASP A 38 -3.74 -13.30 4.68
C ASP A 38 -4.41 -12.61 3.49
N SER A 39 -4.95 -13.41 2.58
CA SER A 39 -5.55 -12.86 1.36
C SER A 39 -6.79 -12.02 1.62
N LEU A 40 -7.54 -12.33 2.69
CA LEU A 40 -8.68 -11.49 3.06
C LEU A 40 -8.21 -10.15 3.57
N ASP A 41 -7.13 -10.14 4.35
CA ASP A 41 -6.54 -8.90 4.83
C ASP A 41 -6.02 -8.07 3.66
N ALA A 42 -5.50 -8.72 2.62
CA ALA A 42 -5.02 -8.01 1.44
C ALA A 42 -6.15 -7.25 0.74
N VAL A 43 -7.33 -7.85 0.68
CA VAL A 43 -8.50 -7.18 0.09
C VAL A 43 -8.88 -5.95 0.91
N ASP A 44 -8.93 -6.11 2.23
CA ASP A 44 -9.24 -4.98 3.11
C ASP A 44 -8.19 -3.88 2.98
N MET A 45 -6.92 -4.27 2.86
CA MET A 45 -5.83 -3.32 2.71
C MET A 45 -6.02 -2.48 1.45
N VAL A 46 -6.39 -3.12 0.34
CA VAL A 46 -6.64 -2.40 -0.91
C VAL A 46 -7.72 -1.35 -0.70
N VAL A 47 -8.82 -1.72 -0.06
CA VAL A 47 -9.93 -0.80 0.17
C VAL A 47 -9.51 0.41 1.01
N VAL A 48 -8.83 0.16 2.13
CA VAL A 48 -8.46 1.28 3.00
C VAL A 48 -7.41 2.19 2.36
N LEU A 49 -6.51 1.61 1.56
CA LEU A 49 -5.52 2.41 0.86
C LEU A 49 -6.13 3.23 -0.26
N GLU A 50 -7.14 2.68 -0.96
CA GLU A 50 -7.87 3.45 -1.95
C GLU A 50 -8.49 4.70 -1.32
N GLN A 51 -9.05 4.54 -0.15
CA GLN A 51 -9.66 5.67 0.55
C GLN A 51 -8.62 6.67 1.03
N ALA A 52 -7.49 6.17 1.53
CA ALA A 52 -6.45 7.04 2.08
C ALA A 52 -5.76 7.86 1.00
N PHE A 53 -5.54 7.28 -0.17
CA PHE A 53 -4.84 7.95 -1.26
C PHE A 53 -5.77 8.49 -2.34
N LYS A 54 -7.05 8.15 -2.26
CA LYS A 54 -8.05 8.59 -3.22
C LYS A 54 -7.69 8.15 -4.64
N VAL A 55 -7.22 6.92 -4.75
CA VAL A 55 -6.86 6.31 -6.04
C VAL A 55 -7.56 4.97 -6.16
N ARG A 56 -7.63 4.43 -7.37
CA ARG A 56 -8.19 3.11 -7.61
C ARG A 56 -7.07 2.09 -7.68
N LEU A 57 -7.06 1.16 -6.75
CA LEU A 57 -6.09 0.08 -6.73
C LEU A 57 -6.67 -1.21 -7.33
N ARG A 58 -8.00 -1.38 -7.25
CA ARG A 58 -8.64 -2.58 -7.81
C ARG A 58 -8.43 -2.60 -9.31
N GLY A 59 -8.14 -3.76 -9.83
CA GLY A 59 -7.86 -3.91 -11.24
C GLY A 59 -6.42 -3.63 -11.61
N ALA A 60 -5.75 -2.78 -10.85
CA ALA A 60 -4.33 -2.51 -11.06
C ALA A 60 -3.45 -3.28 -10.07
N TYR A 61 -4.04 -3.70 -8.96
CA TYR A 61 -3.31 -4.39 -7.91
C TYR A 61 -2.93 -5.81 -8.38
N ALA A 62 -1.65 -6.10 -8.33
CA ALA A 62 -1.13 -7.41 -8.70
C ALA A 62 -0.53 -8.07 -7.46
N ALA A 63 -1.35 -8.85 -6.74
CA ALA A 63 -0.94 -9.44 -5.48
C ALA A 63 0.29 -10.33 -5.61
N ASP A 64 0.47 -10.96 -6.77
CA ASP A 64 1.63 -11.81 -7.00
C ASP A 64 2.93 -11.03 -7.14
N LYS A 65 2.83 -9.74 -7.45
CA LYS A 65 4.01 -8.89 -7.61
C LYS A 65 4.28 -8.02 -6.38
N ILE A 66 3.31 -7.87 -5.52
CA ILE A 66 3.43 -7.02 -4.33
C ILE A 66 3.52 -7.94 -3.13
N ARG A 67 4.74 -8.23 -2.71
CA ARG A 67 5.00 -9.17 -1.62
C ARG A 67 5.50 -8.48 -0.35
N THR A 68 6.13 -7.33 -0.51
CA THR A 68 6.69 -6.58 0.61
C THR A 68 6.10 -5.19 0.67
N LEU A 69 6.30 -4.51 1.79
CA LEU A 69 5.87 -3.12 1.91
C LEU A 69 6.59 -2.24 0.90
N GLY A 70 7.86 -2.52 0.64
CA GLY A 70 8.59 -1.76 -0.38
C GLY A 70 7.94 -1.85 -1.74
N ASP A 71 7.47 -3.04 -2.11
CA ASP A 71 6.74 -3.22 -3.37
C ASP A 71 5.47 -2.38 -3.38
N LEU A 72 4.75 -2.36 -2.27
CA LEU A 72 3.51 -1.59 -2.16
C LEU A 72 3.78 -0.09 -2.27
N TYR A 73 4.82 0.39 -1.62
CA TYR A 73 5.17 1.81 -1.70
C TYR A 73 5.44 2.23 -3.15
N GLY A 74 6.21 1.42 -3.86
CA GLY A 74 6.52 1.70 -5.26
C GLY A 74 5.29 1.67 -6.15
N PHE A 75 4.40 0.72 -5.89
CA PHE A 75 3.15 0.59 -6.63
C PHE A 75 2.28 1.83 -6.46
N ILE A 76 2.12 2.30 -5.22
CA ILE A 76 1.32 3.49 -4.95
C ILE A 76 1.97 4.72 -5.56
N GLU A 77 3.28 4.82 -5.47
CA GLU A 77 4.01 5.93 -6.06
C GLU A 77 3.75 6.00 -7.57
N ASP A 78 3.85 4.86 -8.24
CA ASP A 78 3.59 4.80 -9.68
C ASP A 78 2.16 5.19 -10.01
N LEU A 79 1.21 4.71 -9.23
CA LEU A 79 -0.20 5.02 -9.47
C LEU A 79 -0.50 6.50 -9.29
N THR A 80 0.04 7.12 -8.27
CA THR A 80 -0.23 8.52 -8.02
C THR A 80 0.41 9.39 -9.10
N GLN A 81 1.59 9.01 -9.57
CA GLN A 81 2.23 9.74 -10.65
C GLN A 81 1.52 9.54 -11.97
N ASN A 82 1.12 8.30 -12.26
CA ASN A 82 0.41 8.00 -13.51
C ASN A 82 -0.97 8.65 -13.54
N SER A 83 -1.66 8.67 -12.42
CA SER A 83 -2.96 9.33 -12.33
C SER A 83 -2.81 10.82 -12.61
N LYS A 84 -1.76 11.41 -12.12
CA LYS A 84 -1.48 12.81 -12.35
C LYS A 84 -1.22 13.08 -13.82
N LEU A 85 -0.45 12.21 -14.47
CA LEU A 85 -0.17 12.35 -15.89
C LEU A 85 -1.44 12.18 -16.72
N LYS A 86 -2.27 11.21 -16.38
CA LYS A 86 -3.52 10.98 -17.11
C LYS A 86 -4.47 12.14 -16.97
N THR A 87 -4.49 12.78 -15.82
CA THR A 87 -5.37 13.90 -15.57
C THR A 87 -5.04 15.08 -16.46
N GLN A 88 -3.81 15.21 -16.86
CA GLN A 88 -3.36 16.30 -17.70
C GLN A 88 -3.69 16.09 -19.16
N ASN A 89 -4.02 14.88 -19.54
CA ASN A 89 -4.41 14.56 -20.89
C ASN A 89 -5.90 14.71 -21.07
#